data_3e51c14fbfc229a8ca611e8870a674de
#
_entry.id   3e51c14fbfc229a8ca611e8870a674de
#
_cell.length_a   1.000
_cell.length_b   1.000
_cell.length_c   1.000
_cell.angle_alpha   90.00
_cell.angle_beta   90.00
_cell.angle_gamma   90.00
#
_symmetry.space_group_name_H-M   'P 1'
#
loop_
_entity.id
_entity.type
_entity.pdbx_description
1 polymer ?
#
loop_
_entity_poly.entity_id
_entity_poly.type
_entity_poly.pdbx_seq_one_letter_code
_entity_poly.pdbx_strand_id
1 'polypeptide(L)'
;MGNITSVHMQACKVGSSETHNLREKQLSYVVPEMSHLNESVIHEHIPEALARIETTYTEVTGQRMQPTATPLKEAVLVIREDTTMEQVEKFGELCRQELGITPIQFHIHRDEGHYDSATKEWKPNLHAHIVFDCTCREH
;
A
#
# COMPACT_ATOMS: atom_id res chain seq x y z
N MET A 1 6.80 11.62 12.92
CA MET A 1 6.17 10.30 12.66
C MET A 1 5.09 9.93 13.67
N GLY A 2 4.71 10.87 14.52
CA GLY A 2 3.74 10.62 15.58
C GLY A 2 2.33 10.26 15.12
N ASN A 3 2.01 10.42 13.83
CA ASN A 3 0.66 10.15 13.31
C ASN A 3 0.48 8.74 12.75
N ILE A 4 1.53 7.93 12.74
CA ILE A 4 1.45 6.54 12.31
C ILE A 4 1.61 5.66 13.55
N THR A 5 0.55 4.96 13.92
CA THR A 5 0.48 4.26 15.20
C THR A 5 0.86 2.78 15.13
N SER A 6 0.74 2.16 13.97
CA SER A 6 1.21 0.78 13.78
C SER A 6 1.42 0.51 12.30
N VAL A 7 2.25 -0.50 12.01
CA VAL A 7 2.56 -0.93 10.65
C VAL A 7 2.51 -2.45 10.61
N HIS A 8 1.85 -2.99 9.59
CA HIS A 8 1.84 -4.41 9.29
C HIS A 8 2.22 -4.61 7.83
N MET A 9 3.21 -5.46 7.57
CA MET A 9 3.68 -5.72 6.22
C MET A 9 3.39 -7.16 5.81
N GLN A 10 2.92 -7.34 4.58
CA GLN A 10 2.56 -8.64 4.04
C GLN A 10 2.89 -8.69 2.53
N ALA A 11 2.86 -9.90 1.95
CA ALA A 11 3.03 -10.04 0.51
C ALA A 11 1.89 -9.29 -0.21
N CYS A 12 2.24 -8.54 -1.26
CA CYS A 12 1.25 -7.84 -2.05
C CYS A 12 0.42 -8.82 -2.88
N LYS A 13 -0.89 -8.65 -2.87
CA LYS A 13 -1.80 -9.45 -3.70
C LYS A 13 -1.83 -8.86 -5.10
N VAL A 14 -0.91 -9.29 -5.94
CA VAL A 14 -0.67 -8.71 -7.27
C VAL A 14 -1.94 -8.60 -8.10
N GLY A 15 -2.84 -9.60 -8.01
CA GLY A 15 -4.06 -9.61 -8.82
C GLY A 15 -5.19 -8.72 -8.30
N SER A 16 -5.11 -8.20 -7.08
CA SER A 16 -6.24 -7.48 -6.48
C SER A 16 -5.88 -6.26 -5.65
N SER A 17 -4.62 -6.10 -5.23
CA SER A 17 -4.25 -5.00 -4.34
C SER A 17 -4.54 -3.63 -4.93
N GLU A 18 -4.11 -3.38 -6.17
CA GLU A 18 -4.31 -2.09 -6.81
C GLU A 18 -5.81 -1.79 -7.01
N THR A 19 -6.57 -2.78 -7.48
CA THR A 19 -8.02 -2.66 -7.64
C THR A 19 -8.70 -2.33 -6.32
N HIS A 20 -8.32 -3.03 -5.24
CA HIS A 20 -8.84 -2.78 -3.91
C HIS A 20 -8.49 -1.36 -3.44
N ASN A 21 -7.23 -0.97 -3.57
CA ASN A 21 -6.75 0.32 -3.07
C ASN A 21 -7.34 1.51 -3.85
N LEU A 22 -7.66 1.32 -5.11
CA LEU A 22 -8.28 2.35 -5.94
C LEU A 22 -9.81 2.29 -5.91
N ARG A 23 -10.41 1.38 -5.14
CA ARG A 23 -11.86 1.20 -5.04
C ARG A 23 -12.54 0.91 -6.37
N GLU A 24 -11.89 0.12 -7.20
CA GLU A 24 -12.49 -0.33 -8.47
C GLU A 24 -13.57 -1.40 -8.24
N LYS A 25 -13.61 -1.99 -7.03
CA LYS A 25 -14.66 -2.92 -6.60
C LYS A 25 -15.34 -2.38 -5.37
N GLN A 26 -16.66 -2.57 -5.29
CA GLN A 26 -17.41 -2.21 -4.09
C GLN A 26 -17.21 -3.24 -3.00
N LEU A 27 -16.97 -2.78 -1.77
CA LEU A 27 -16.71 -3.63 -0.61
C LEU A 27 -17.72 -3.31 0.48
N SER A 28 -18.14 -4.33 1.23
CA SER A 28 -19.19 -4.18 2.23
C SER A 28 -18.81 -3.30 3.42
N TYR A 29 -17.52 -3.22 3.74
CA TYR A 29 -17.03 -2.41 4.86
C TYR A 29 -16.62 -0.98 4.45
N VAL A 30 -16.82 -0.64 3.18
CA VAL A 30 -16.51 0.68 2.64
C VAL A 30 -17.81 1.48 2.53
N VAL A 31 -17.76 2.75 2.95
CA VAL A 31 -18.87 3.69 2.79
C VAL A 31 -18.58 4.51 1.53
N PRO A 32 -19.29 4.24 0.41
CA PRO A 32 -18.97 4.88 -0.87
C PRO A 32 -19.03 6.41 -0.85
N GLU A 33 -19.90 6.98 -0.01
CA GLU A 33 -20.04 8.43 0.11
C GLU A 33 -18.76 9.09 0.64
N MET A 34 -17.91 8.31 1.32
CA MET A 34 -16.66 8.80 1.88
C MET A 34 -15.45 8.53 0.98
N SER A 35 -15.63 7.79 -0.12
CA SER A 35 -14.51 7.40 -0.98
C SER A 35 -13.80 8.58 -1.62
N HIS A 36 -14.47 9.72 -1.77
CA HIS A 36 -13.84 10.94 -2.29
C HIS A 36 -12.76 11.50 -1.35
N LEU A 37 -12.73 11.04 -0.10
CA LEU A 37 -11.71 11.44 0.87
C LEU A 37 -10.43 10.61 0.76
N ASN A 38 -10.46 9.55 -0.04
CA ASN A 38 -9.30 8.71 -0.27
C ASN A 38 -8.29 9.44 -1.15
N GLU A 39 -7.01 9.14 -0.93
CA GLU A 39 -5.92 9.72 -1.70
C GLU A 39 -5.03 8.60 -2.22
N SER A 40 -4.47 8.79 -3.40
CA SER A 40 -3.55 7.82 -3.99
C SER A 40 -2.44 8.53 -4.75
N VAL A 41 -1.21 8.01 -4.60
CA VAL A 41 -0.05 8.42 -5.39
C VAL A 41 0.55 7.14 -5.97
N ILE A 42 0.58 7.05 -7.29
CA ILE A 42 1.08 5.88 -8.00
C ILE A 42 2.30 6.27 -8.82
N HIS A 43 3.46 5.75 -8.44
CA HIS A 43 4.69 5.94 -9.19
C HIS A 43 4.86 4.85 -10.25
N GLU A 44 4.39 3.64 -9.94
CA GLU A 44 4.44 2.51 -10.86
C GLU A 44 3.27 1.59 -10.57
N HIS A 45 2.58 1.13 -11.63
CA HIS A 45 1.50 0.17 -11.47
C HIS A 45 2.05 -1.22 -11.16
N ILE A 46 1.29 -2.01 -10.38
CA ILE A 46 1.75 -3.31 -9.89
C ILE A 46 2.13 -4.26 -11.02
N PRO A 47 1.31 -4.45 -12.08
CA PRO A 47 1.70 -5.36 -13.17
C PRO A 47 2.99 -4.94 -13.87
N GLU A 48 3.21 -3.63 -14.05
CA GLU A 48 4.41 -3.09 -14.67
C GLU A 48 5.63 -3.30 -13.78
N ALA A 49 5.48 -3.07 -12.47
CA ALA A 49 6.54 -3.30 -11.50
C ALA A 49 6.97 -4.77 -11.49
N LEU A 50 6.00 -5.69 -11.46
CA LEU A 50 6.28 -7.12 -11.46
C LEU A 50 7.01 -7.55 -12.73
N ALA A 51 6.58 -7.05 -13.90
CA ALA A 51 7.23 -7.37 -15.16
C ALA A 51 8.68 -6.87 -15.18
N ARG A 52 8.91 -5.65 -14.69
CA ARG A 52 10.26 -5.07 -14.59
C ARG A 52 11.14 -5.93 -13.66
N ILE A 53 10.63 -6.32 -12.51
CA ILE A 53 11.36 -7.12 -11.53
C ILE A 53 11.73 -8.48 -12.12
N GLU A 54 10.79 -9.16 -12.77
CA GLU A 54 11.02 -10.45 -13.39
C GLU A 54 12.08 -10.37 -14.50
N THR A 55 12.00 -9.34 -15.32
CA THR A 55 12.98 -9.12 -16.40
C THR A 55 14.37 -8.89 -15.82
N THR A 56 14.49 -8.02 -14.83
CA THR A 56 15.77 -7.73 -14.17
C THR A 56 16.35 -8.96 -13.50
N TYR A 57 15.51 -9.73 -12.83
CA TYR A 57 15.95 -10.95 -12.17
C TYR A 57 16.54 -11.93 -13.19
N THR A 58 15.85 -12.12 -14.32
CA THR A 58 16.32 -13.03 -15.37
C THR A 58 17.62 -12.53 -16.00
N GLU A 59 17.75 -11.23 -16.21
CA GLU A 59 18.99 -10.65 -16.77
C GLU A 59 20.19 -10.83 -15.83
N VAL A 60 19.97 -10.68 -14.52
CA VAL A 60 21.04 -10.75 -13.53
C VAL A 60 21.42 -12.21 -13.24
N THR A 61 20.43 -13.09 -13.07
CA THR A 61 20.66 -14.46 -12.61
C THR A 61 20.73 -15.48 -13.76
N GLY A 62 20.23 -15.14 -14.94
CA GLY A 62 20.06 -16.08 -16.04
C GLY A 62 18.96 -17.10 -15.81
N GLN A 63 18.15 -16.94 -14.78
CA GLN A 63 17.08 -17.86 -14.40
C GLN A 63 15.75 -17.16 -14.33
N ARG A 64 14.69 -17.92 -14.55
CA ARG A 64 13.34 -17.42 -14.41
C ARG A 64 13.00 -17.29 -12.91
N MET A 65 12.35 -16.17 -12.54
CA MET A 65 11.87 -15.98 -11.17
C MET A 65 10.84 -17.05 -10.82
N GLN A 66 10.95 -17.60 -9.61
CA GLN A 66 10.03 -18.65 -9.17
C GLN A 66 8.62 -18.08 -8.96
N PRO A 67 7.57 -18.84 -9.30
CA PRO A 67 6.19 -18.37 -9.12
C PRO A 67 5.84 -18.05 -7.67
N THR A 68 6.53 -18.66 -6.70
CA THR A 68 6.29 -18.41 -5.27
C THR A 68 7.01 -17.19 -4.73
N ALA A 69 7.83 -16.53 -5.55
CA ALA A 69 8.53 -15.32 -5.11
C ALA A 69 7.54 -14.19 -4.83
N THR A 70 7.78 -13.42 -3.78
CA THR A 70 6.93 -12.29 -3.39
C THR A 70 7.78 -11.02 -3.33
N PRO A 71 8.21 -10.49 -4.51
CA PRO A 71 9.09 -9.32 -4.54
C PRO A 71 8.39 -8.03 -4.16
N LEU A 72 7.06 -7.98 -4.24
CA LEU A 72 6.28 -6.82 -3.84
C LEU A 72 5.64 -7.09 -2.48
N LYS A 73 5.74 -6.13 -1.58
CA LYS A 73 5.12 -6.19 -0.27
C LYS A 73 4.19 -4.99 -0.10
N GLU A 74 3.16 -5.16 0.70
CA GLU A 74 2.24 -4.08 1.03
C GLU A 74 2.28 -3.86 2.53
N ALA A 75 2.56 -2.61 2.92
CA ALA A 75 2.49 -2.21 4.32
C ALA A 75 1.13 -1.57 4.57
N VAL A 76 0.46 -2.00 5.63
CA VAL A 76 -0.79 -1.40 6.10
C VAL A 76 -0.47 -0.61 7.35
N LEU A 77 -0.75 0.69 7.34
CA LEU A 77 -0.45 1.61 8.42
C LEU A 77 -1.76 2.10 9.04
N VAL A 78 -1.84 2.05 10.37
CA VAL A 78 -2.94 2.69 11.09
C VAL A 78 -2.58 4.15 11.26
N ILE A 79 -3.43 5.05 10.82
CA ILE A 79 -3.18 6.49 10.80
C ILE A 79 -4.26 7.23 11.57
N ARG A 80 -4.09 8.55 11.74
CA ARG A 80 -5.06 9.45 12.38
C ARG A 80 -5.78 10.28 11.33
N GLU A 81 -6.83 10.97 11.76
CA GLU A 81 -7.62 11.83 10.87
C GLU A 81 -6.78 12.95 10.25
N ASP A 82 -5.81 13.47 10.99
CA ASP A 82 -4.94 14.56 10.54
C ASP A 82 -3.68 14.09 9.82
N THR A 83 -3.51 12.79 9.62
CA THR A 83 -2.36 12.26 8.87
C THR A 83 -2.49 12.66 7.41
N THR A 84 -1.40 13.21 6.85
CA THR A 84 -1.37 13.68 5.47
C THR A 84 -0.64 12.69 4.58
N MET A 85 -0.91 12.76 3.27
CA MET A 85 -0.16 11.97 2.29
C MET A 85 1.34 12.28 2.35
N GLU A 86 1.71 13.54 2.60
CA GLU A 86 3.11 13.91 2.75
C GLU A 86 3.79 13.13 3.88
N GLN A 87 3.10 12.95 5.01
CA GLN A 87 3.63 12.18 6.13
C GLN A 87 3.77 10.70 5.79
N VAL A 88 2.81 10.15 5.04
CA VAL A 88 2.87 8.76 4.58
C VAL A 88 4.04 8.57 3.60
N GLU A 89 4.24 9.53 2.69
CA GLU A 89 5.35 9.48 1.74
C GLU A 89 6.70 9.58 2.47
N LYS A 90 6.79 10.39 3.52
CA LYS A 90 8.01 10.48 4.34
C LYS A 90 8.31 9.16 5.04
N PHE A 91 7.29 8.48 5.51
CA PHE A 91 7.46 7.15 6.08
C PHE A 91 8.00 6.16 5.04
N GLY A 92 7.44 6.18 3.82
CA GLY A 92 7.93 5.35 2.72
C GLY A 92 9.39 5.65 2.39
N GLU A 93 9.77 6.92 2.36
CA GLU A 93 11.16 7.32 2.11
C GLU A 93 12.09 6.85 3.22
N LEU A 94 11.64 6.90 4.48
CA LEU A 94 12.41 6.37 5.59
C LEU A 94 12.64 4.87 5.45
N CYS A 95 11.62 4.12 5.02
CA CYS A 95 11.76 2.70 4.74
C CYS A 95 12.79 2.45 3.64
N ARG A 96 12.82 3.29 2.61
CA ARG A 96 13.81 3.18 1.55
C ARG A 96 15.22 3.37 2.10
N GLN A 97 15.42 4.38 2.94
CA GLN A 97 16.73 4.69 3.53
C GLN A 97 17.20 3.62 4.50
N GLU A 98 16.29 3.14 5.36
CA GLU A 98 16.66 2.24 6.45
C GLU A 98 16.62 0.76 6.05
N LEU A 99 15.72 0.37 5.14
CA LEU A 99 15.49 -1.03 4.79
C LEU A 99 15.87 -1.36 3.34
N GLY A 100 16.16 -0.35 2.52
CA GLY A 100 16.52 -0.58 1.12
C GLY A 100 15.37 -1.01 0.24
N ILE A 101 14.13 -0.81 0.67
CA ILE A 101 12.94 -1.13 -0.12
C ILE A 101 12.40 0.14 -0.77
N THR A 102 11.82 0.01 -1.97
CA THR A 102 11.39 1.17 -2.75
C THR A 102 9.87 1.27 -2.77
N PRO A 103 9.29 2.36 -2.23
CA PRO A 103 7.84 2.55 -2.33
C PRO A 103 7.45 2.89 -3.76
N ILE A 104 6.41 2.23 -4.28
CA ILE A 104 5.91 2.48 -5.63
C ILE A 104 4.48 2.99 -5.65
N GLN A 105 3.69 2.75 -4.60
CA GLN A 105 2.34 3.28 -4.47
C GLN A 105 2.04 3.66 -3.04
N PHE A 106 1.24 4.70 -2.88
CA PHE A 106 0.75 5.17 -1.59
C PHE A 106 -0.75 5.38 -1.69
N HIS A 107 -1.51 4.85 -0.73
CA HIS A 107 -2.96 5.03 -0.68
C HIS A 107 -3.37 5.36 0.74
N ILE A 108 -4.26 6.34 0.89
CA ILE A 108 -4.91 6.64 2.16
C ILE A 108 -6.38 6.33 1.99
N HIS A 109 -6.93 5.48 2.86
CA HIS A 109 -8.33 5.11 2.85
C HIS A 109 -9.04 5.74 4.05
N ARG A 110 -10.03 6.59 3.77
CA ARG A 110 -10.86 7.25 4.76
C ARG A 110 -12.33 6.86 4.65
N ASP A 111 -12.63 5.89 3.80
CA ASP A 111 -14.00 5.44 3.53
C ASP A 111 -14.35 4.12 4.25
N GLU A 112 -13.44 3.59 5.06
CA GLU A 112 -13.69 2.38 5.85
C GLU A 112 -14.07 2.75 7.27
N GLY A 113 -14.95 1.95 7.86
CA GLY A 113 -15.39 2.17 9.23
C GLY A 113 -16.82 1.70 9.43
N HIS A 114 -17.44 2.19 10.51
CA HIS A 114 -18.82 1.83 10.83
C HIS A 114 -19.47 2.95 11.64
N TYR A 115 -20.81 2.93 11.68
CA TYR A 115 -21.58 3.81 12.55
C TYR A 115 -21.83 3.05 13.85
N ASP A 116 -21.58 3.72 14.98
CA ASP A 116 -21.88 3.16 16.30
C ASP A 116 -23.40 2.97 16.45
N SER A 117 -23.82 1.77 16.84
CA SER A 117 -25.25 1.45 16.92
C SER A 117 -25.96 2.21 18.04
N ALA A 118 -25.24 2.58 19.10
CA ALA A 118 -25.80 3.27 20.26
C ALA A 118 -25.83 4.79 20.07
N THR A 119 -24.72 5.38 19.56
CA THR A 119 -24.58 6.83 19.47
C THR A 119 -24.82 7.37 18.06
N LYS A 120 -24.85 6.51 17.03
CA LYS A 120 -24.97 6.88 15.63
C LYS A 120 -23.75 7.66 15.11
N GLU A 121 -22.64 7.70 15.86
CA GLU A 121 -21.43 8.38 15.45
C GLU A 121 -20.64 7.54 14.47
N TRP A 122 -20.01 8.21 13.51
CA TRP A 122 -19.09 7.58 12.57
C TRP A 122 -17.79 7.21 13.28
N LYS A 123 -17.42 5.93 13.20
CA LYS A 123 -16.16 5.43 13.74
C LYS A 123 -15.26 5.03 12.58
N PRO A 124 -14.37 5.92 12.13
CA PRO A 124 -13.52 5.61 10.98
C PRO A 124 -12.45 4.59 11.32
N ASN A 125 -12.14 3.75 10.35
CA ASN A 125 -11.02 2.81 10.41
C ASN A 125 -9.99 3.30 9.39
N LEU A 126 -9.12 4.21 9.81
CA LEU A 126 -8.23 4.94 8.94
C LEU A 126 -6.95 4.16 8.69
N HIS A 127 -6.66 3.93 7.41
CA HIS A 127 -5.48 3.20 7.00
C HIS A 127 -4.74 3.91 5.88
N ALA A 128 -3.43 3.72 5.85
CA ALA A 128 -2.64 3.98 4.65
C ALA A 128 -2.05 2.65 4.18
N HIS A 129 -1.89 2.52 2.87
CA HIS A 129 -1.25 1.37 2.26
C HIS A 129 -0.07 1.86 1.45
N ILE A 130 1.08 1.20 1.61
CA ILE A 130 2.26 1.48 0.79
C ILE A 130 2.67 0.18 0.14
N VAL A 131 2.77 0.17 -1.18
CA VAL A 131 3.29 -0.98 -1.91
C VAL A 131 4.78 -0.73 -2.15
N PHE A 132 5.61 -1.71 -1.75
CA PHE A 132 7.06 -1.64 -1.86
C PHE A 132 7.59 -2.67 -2.82
N ASP A 133 8.58 -2.26 -3.61
CA ASP A 133 9.47 -3.16 -4.32
C ASP A 133 10.59 -3.54 -3.33
N CYS A 134 10.58 -4.79 -2.91
CA CYS A 134 11.54 -5.30 -1.93
C CYS A 134 12.72 -6.04 -2.57
N THR A 135 12.93 -5.85 -3.87
CA THR A 135 14.07 -6.46 -4.53
C THR A 135 15.34 -5.69 -4.17
N CYS A 136 16.41 -6.44 -3.89
CA CYS A 136 17.68 -5.82 -3.60
C CYS A 136 18.33 -5.37 -4.91
N ARG A 137 18.66 -4.08 -5.00
CA ARG A 137 19.23 -3.50 -6.21
C ARG A 137 20.76 -3.45 -6.21
N GLU A 138 21.39 -3.91 -5.15
CA GLU A 138 22.83 -3.87 -4.96
C GLU A 138 23.51 -5.19 -5.30
N HIS A 139 22.96 -5.94 -6.20
CA HIS A 139 23.55 -7.21 -6.64
C HIS A 139 24.34 -7.02 -7.90
#